data_c9103bae6152ac13d0790b8e765dd9e6
#
_entry.id   c9103bae6152ac13d0790b8e765dd9e6
#
_cell.length_a   1.000
_cell.length_b   1.000
_cell.length_c   1.000
_cell.angle_alpha   90.00
_cell.angle_beta   90.00
_cell.angle_gamma   90.00
#
_symmetry.space_group_name_H-M   'P 1'
#
loop_
_entity.id
_entity.type
_entity.pdbx_description
1 polymer ?
#
loop_
_entity_poly.entity_id
_entity_poly.type
_entity_poly.pdbx_seq_one_letter_code
_entity_poly.pdbx_strand_id
1 'polypeptide(L)'
;MTSFPVERLAGVFVEVADTLVADFDVVDFLHLITARAAELVPDSAVGLMLADHQGRLRFMGASTEATRLLELFQLQNDQGPCLDCFRTGVGVVNADLHDGDTPWPRFAPRAVEAGFRSVHAVPLRLRSETIGALNVFGRQPTRLEPADAHLVQALADVATIGLMQERAIRRNELLAEQLQTALNSRIVVEQAKGALAQMHGVSVDQAFELLRSYARSTGTRLSDVARRIVTDPDGVRGLSRP
;
A
#
# COMPACT_ATOMS: atom_id res chain seq x y z
N MET A 1 -29.66 -12.41 -18.96
CA MET A 1 -28.51 -13.32 -18.81
C MET A 1 -27.41 -12.83 -19.76
N THR A 2 -26.61 -11.89 -19.32
CA THR A 2 -25.39 -11.50 -20.05
C THR A 2 -24.28 -12.39 -19.52
N SER A 3 -24.22 -13.63 -20.00
CA SER A 3 -23.07 -14.50 -19.73
C SER A 3 -21.86 -13.86 -20.38
N PHE A 4 -20.96 -13.34 -19.57
CA PHE A 4 -19.67 -12.86 -20.02
C PHE A 4 -18.95 -14.02 -20.74
N PRO A 5 -18.46 -13.83 -21.97
CA PRO A 5 -17.79 -14.93 -22.67
C PRO A 5 -16.60 -15.44 -21.85
N VAL A 6 -16.52 -16.74 -21.64
CA VAL A 6 -15.46 -17.37 -20.83
C VAL A 6 -14.06 -16.99 -21.33
N GLU A 7 -13.89 -16.83 -22.63
CA GLU A 7 -12.62 -16.40 -23.25
C GLU A 7 -12.21 -14.99 -22.82
N ARG A 8 -13.18 -14.07 -22.74
CA ARG A 8 -12.93 -12.70 -22.32
C ARG A 8 -12.61 -12.62 -20.83
N LEU A 9 -13.28 -13.44 -20.03
CA LEU A 9 -13.01 -13.58 -18.61
C LEU A 9 -11.58 -14.10 -18.36
N ALA A 10 -11.20 -15.16 -19.08
CA ALA A 10 -9.83 -15.69 -19.02
C ALA A 10 -8.79 -14.62 -19.41
N GLY A 11 -9.08 -13.82 -20.44
CA GLY A 11 -8.23 -12.70 -20.87
C GLY A 11 -8.01 -11.67 -19.77
N VAL A 12 -9.06 -11.28 -19.03
CA VAL A 12 -8.95 -10.33 -17.91
C VAL A 12 -8.04 -10.88 -16.80
N PHE A 13 -8.21 -12.16 -16.43
CA PHE A 13 -7.37 -12.74 -15.38
C PHE A 13 -5.92 -12.93 -15.82
N VAL A 14 -5.66 -13.27 -17.09
CA VAL A 14 -4.30 -13.35 -17.65
C VAL A 14 -3.64 -11.95 -17.61
N GLU A 15 -4.32 -10.91 -18.10
CA GLU A 15 -3.82 -9.54 -18.07
C GLU A 15 -3.47 -9.06 -16.65
N VAL A 16 -4.36 -9.33 -15.69
CA VAL A 16 -4.12 -9.01 -14.28
C VAL A 16 -2.93 -9.79 -13.72
N ALA A 17 -2.82 -11.08 -14.05
CA ALA A 17 -1.70 -11.91 -13.61
C ALA A 17 -0.36 -11.47 -14.24
N ASP A 18 -0.36 -11.10 -15.52
CA ASP A 18 0.83 -10.62 -16.21
C ASP A 18 1.33 -9.29 -15.61
N THR A 19 0.41 -8.45 -15.14
CA THR A 19 0.78 -7.19 -14.47
C THR A 19 1.43 -7.42 -13.09
N LEU A 20 1.20 -8.58 -12.46
CA LEU A 20 1.78 -8.93 -11.15
C LEU A 20 3.22 -9.48 -11.22
N VAL A 21 3.84 -9.47 -12.39
CA VAL A 21 5.25 -9.83 -12.56
C VAL A 21 6.12 -8.67 -12.06
N ALA A 22 7.34 -8.98 -11.59
CA ALA A 22 8.26 -8.08 -10.89
C ALA A 22 8.27 -6.62 -11.41
N ASP A 23 8.26 -5.66 -10.48
CA ASP A 23 8.29 -4.20 -10.72
C ASP A 23 7.02 -3.58 -11.37
N PHE A 24 5.82 -4.04 -10.98
CA PHE A 24 4.61 -3.37 -11.45
C PHE A 24 4.32 -2.06 -10.68
N ASP A 25 3.79 -1.07 -11.39
CA ASP A 25 3.27 0.15 -10.77
C ASP A 25 1.92 -0.14 -10.10
N VAL A 26 1.84 0.06 -8.78
CA VAL A 26 0.61 -0.16 -8.00
C VAL A 26 -0.54 0.71 -8.49
N VAL A 27 -0.27 1.94 -8.94
CA VAL A 27 -1.32 2.86 -9.41
C VAL A 27 -1.90 2.36 -10.73
N ASP A 28 -1.04 1.98 -11.67
CA ASP A 28 -1.46 1.42 -12.96
C ASP A 28 -2.25 0.11 -12.76
N PHE A 29 -1.79 -0.74 -11.85
CA PHE A 29 -2.50 -1.96 -11.50
C PHE A 29 -3.90 -1.71 -10.93
N LEU A 30 -4.05 -0.74 -10.04
CA LEU A 30 -5.36 -0.39 -9.47
C LEU A 30 -6.29 0.24 -10.51
N HIS A 31 -5.76 1.01 -11.46
CA HIS A 31 -6.53 1.48 -12.61
C HIS A 31 -7.00 0.32 -13.49
N LEU A 32 -6.13 -0.66 -13.77
CA LEU A 32 -6.49 -1.86 -14.49
C LEU A 32 -7.64 -2.62 -13.78
N ILE A 33 -7.50 -2.86 -12.48
CA ILE A 33 -8.52 -3.57 -11.68
C ILE A 33 -9.87 -2.85 -11.74
N THR A 34 -9.90 -1.52 -11.55
CA THR A 34 -11.16 -0.75 -11.60
C THR A 34 -11.78 -0.75 -12.98
N ALA A 35 -10.98 -0.67 -14.05
CA ALA A 35 -11.47 -0.74 -15.43
C ALA A 35 -12.03 -2.12 -15.74
N ARG A 36 -11.31 -3.20 -15.42
CA ARG A 36 -11.77 -4.57 -15.67
C ARG A 36 -12.99 -4.95 -14.84
N ALA A 37 -13.07 -4.51 -13.60
CA ALA A 37 -14.27 -4.71 -12.77
C ALA A 37 -15.51 -4.00 -13.38
N ALA A 38 -15.34 -2.78 -13.91
CA ALA A 38 -16.42 -2.08 -14.60
C ALA A 38 -16.85 -2.75 -15.91
N GLU A 39 -15.93 -3.39 -16.63
CA GLU A 39 -16.25 -4.17 -17.83
C GLU A 39 -17.02 -5.46 -17.50
N LEU A 40 -16.76 -6.07 -16.36
CA LEU A 40 -17.45 -7.30 -15.92
C LEU A 40 -18.92 -7.05 -15.56
N VAL A 41 -19.27 -5.81 -15.18
CA VAL A 41 -20.62 -5.45 -14.77
C VAL A 41 -21.13 -4.32 -15.67
N PRO A 42 -21.90 -4.62 -16.71
CA PRO A 42 -22.46 -3.61 -17.62
C PRO A 42 -23.26 -2.54 -16.87
N ASP A 43 -23.23 -1.32 -17.38
CA ASP A 43 -23.93 -0.15 -16.80
C ASP A 43 -23.55 0.17 -15.35
N SER A 44 -22.35 -0.25 -14.93
CA SER A 44 -21.81 0.08 -13.62
C SER A 44 -20.60 1.00 -13.68
N ALA A 45 -20.29 1.58 -12.53
CA ALA A 45 -19.03 2.27 -12.30
C ALA A 45 -18.37 1.73 -11.03
N VAL A 46 -17.05 1.69 -11.02
CA VAL A 46 -16.27 1.03 -9.96
C VAL A 46 -15.37 2.04 -9.27
N GLY A 47 -15.35 1.96 -7.94
CA GLY A 47 -14.42 2.68 -7.08
C GLY A 47 -13.63 1.74 -6.20
N LEU A 48 -12.41 2.12 -5.85
CA LEU A 48 -11.50 1.32 -5.05
C LEU A 48 -10.82 2.17 -3.98
N MET A 49 -10.83 1.68 -2.77
CA MET A 49 -10.12 2.25 -1.63
C MET A 49 -9.19 1.22 -0.99
N LEU A 50 -8.03 1.65 -0.54
CA LEU A 50 -7.09 0.84 0.23
C LEU A 50 -6.76 1.51 1.57
N ALA A 51 -6.49 0.69 2.57
CA ALA A 51 -6.01 1.15 3.85
C ALA A 51 -4.52 1.54 3.78
N ASP A 52 -4.21 2.71 4.34
CA ASP A 52 -2.83 3.12 4.60
C ASP A 52 -2.24 2.33 5.79
N HIS A 53 -0.96 2.57 6.10
CA HIS A 53 -0.26 1.91 7.21
C HIS A 53 -0.83 2.25 8.60
N GLN A 54 -1.73 3.24 8.69
CA GLN A 54 -2.45 3.60 9.91
C GLN A 54 -3.87 3.00 9.97
N GLY A 55 -4.22 2.16 9.00
CA GLY A 55 -5.53 1.53 8.89
C GLY A 55 -6.64 2.47 8.40
N ARG A 56 -6.31 3.63 7.82
CA ARG A 56 -7.28 4.59 7.28
C ARG A 56 -7.45 4.37 5.78
N LEU A 57 -8.68 4.24 5.33
CA LEU A 57 -8.98 4.13 3.91
C LEU A 57 -8.55 5.39 3.14
N ARG A 58 -7.98 5.16 1.97
CA ARG A 58 -7.59 6.17 0.98
C ARG A 58 -8.20 5.81 -0.36
N PHE A 59 -8.65 6.82 -1.08
CA PHE A 59 -9.05 6.66 -2.46
C PHE A 59 -7.85 6.27 -3.32
N MET A 60 -8.02 5.24 -4.17
CA MET A 60 -6.95 4.71 -5.01
C MET A 60 -7.31 4.70 -6.49
N GLY A 61 -8.55 4.48 -6.84
CA GLY A 61 -8.97 4.41 -8.23
C GLY A 61 -10.49 4.46 -8.41
N ALA A 62 -10.93 4.93 -9.57
CA ALA A 62 -12.32 4.90 -10.00
C ALA A 62 -12.41 4.84 -11.51
N SER A 63 -13.44 4.15 -12.02
CA SER A 63 -13.70 4.07 -13.47
C SER A 63 -14.35 5.34 -14.04
N THR A 64 -14.92 6.20 -13.20
CA THR A 64 -15.54 7.48 -13.61
C THR A 64 -15.29 8.59 -12.59
N GLU A 65 -15.34 9.85 -13.04
CA GLU A 65 -15.20 11.00 -12.15
C GLU A 65 -16.34 11.08 -11.11
N ALA A 66 -17.57 10.73 -11.49
CA ALA A 66 -18.69 10.67 -10.55
C ALA A 66 -18.43 9.69 -9.41
N THR A 67 -17.89 8.52 -9.72
CA THR A 67 -17.51 7.53 -8.72
C THR A 67 -16.37 8.03 -7.84
N ARG A 68 -15.36 8.69 -8.40
CA ARG A 68 -14.28 9.30 -7.64
C ARG A 68 -14.79 10.27 -6.57
N LEU A 69 -15.74 11.14 -6.96
CA LEU A 69 -16.35 12.09 -6.03
C LEU A 69 -17.14 11.41 -4.92
N LEU A 70 -17.85 10.32 -5.23
CA LEU A 70 -18.59 9.53 -4.24
C LEU A 70 -17.66 8.83 -3.25
N GLU A 71 -16.53 8.27 -3.73
CA GLU A 71 -15.55 7.65 -2.85
C GLU A 71 -14.93 8.67 -1.88
N LEU A 72 -14.57 9.85 -2.38
CA LEU A 72 -14.09 10.94 -1.53
C LEU A 72 -15.15 11.43 -0.55
N PHE A 73 -16.43 11.45 -0.94
CA PHE A 73 -17.54 11.81 -0.07
C PHE A 73 -17.72 10.82 1.07
N GLN A 74 -17.58 9.50 0.82
CA GLN A 74 -17.59 8.48 1.87
C GLN A 74 -16.50 8.75 2.91
N LEU A 75 -15.27 9.04 2.46
CA LEU A 75 -14.14 9.32 3.35
C LEU A 75 -14.35 10.59 4.19
N GLN A 76 -14.90 11.66 3.58
CA GLN A 76 -15.13 12.92 4.27
C GLN A 76 -16.23 12.83 5.33
N ASN A 77 -17.26 12.00 5.09
CA ASN A 77 -18.43 11.88 5.97
C ASN A 77 -18.36 10.67 6.89
N ASP A 78 -17.30 9.86 6.78
CA ASP A 78 -17.11 8.61 7.52
C ASP A 78 -18.33 7.66 7.39
N GLN A 79 -18.95 7.64 6.22
CA GLN A 79 -20.19 6.91 5.96
C GLN A 79 -20.27 6.42 4.52
N GLY A 80 -20.58 5.14 4.34
CA GLY A 80 -20.80 4.54 3.02
C GLY A 80 -20.44 3.06 2.95
N PRO A 81 -20.84 2.40 1.85
CA PRO A 81 -20.71 0.96 1.70
C PRO A 81 -19.25 0.46 1.73
N CYS A 82 -18.31 1.24 1.17
CA CYS A 82 -16.90 0.89 1.19
C CYS A 82 -16.33 0.86 2.62
N LEU A 83 -16.71 1.85 3.43
CA LEU A 83 -16.28 1.94 4.82
C LEU A 83 -16.83 0.80 5.67
N ASP A 84 -18.12 0.48 5.51
CA ASP A 84 -18.74 -0.63 6.25
C ASP A 84 -18.15 -1.98 5.82
N CYS A 85 -17.99 -2.19 4.51
CA CYS A 85 -17.34 -3.38 3.96
C CYS A 85 -15.91 -3.55 4.51
N PHE A 86 -15.13 -2.49 4.54
CA PHE A 86 -13.76 -2.51 5.09
C PHE A 86 -13.74 -2.80 6.59
N ARG A 87 -14.62 -2.16 7.37
CA ARG A 87 -14.67 -2.30 8.84
C ARG A 87 -15.11 -3.69 9.28
N THR A 88 -16.07 -4.25 8.55
CA THR A 88 -16.66 -5.56 8.92
C THR A 88 -15.94 -6.74 8.25
N GLY A 89 -15.24 -6.50 7.13
CA GLY A 89 -14.72 -7.55 6.25
C GLY A 89 -15.81 -8.35 5.54
N VAL A 90 -17.07 -7.86 5.58
CA VAL A 90 -18.24 -8.50 4.97
C VAL A 90 -18.72 -7.64 3.80
N GLY A 91 -19.00 -8.28 2.65
CA GLY A 91 -19.51 -7.56 1.49
C GLY A 91 -20.88 -6.96 1.71
N VAL A 92 -21.11 -5.77 1.14
CA VAL A 92 -22.43 -5.17 0.99
C VAL A 92 -23.05 -5.68 -0.29
N VAL A 93 -24.18 -6.35 -0.21
CA VAL A 93 -24.78 -7.03 -1.37
C VAL A 93 -26.02 -6.28 -1.85
N ASN A 94 -25.95 -5.75 -3.08
CA ASN A 94 -27.12 -5.19 -3.79
C ASN A 94 -27.97 -4.21 -2.95
N ALA A 95 -27.32 -3.28 -2.25
CA ALA A 95 -28.03 -2.27 -1.48
C ALA A 95 -28.74 -1.28 -2.44
N ASP A 96 -30.02 -1.07 -2.23
CA ASP A 96 -30.81 -0.07 -2.94
C ASP A 96 -30.55 1.31 -2.31
N LEU A 97 -30.08 2.25 -3.11
CA LEU A 97 -29.78 3.62 -2.67
C LEU A 97 -31.00 4.52 -2.57
N HIS A 98 -32.17 4.06 -3.08
CA HIS A 98 -33.45 4.75 -2.96
C HIS A 98 -34.29 4.26 -1.75
N ASP A 99 -33.84 3.20 -1.10
CA ASP A 99 -34.50 2.71 0.09
C ASP A 99 -34.33 3.75 1.22
N GLY A 100 -35.46 4.21 1.77
CA GLY A 100 -35.46 5.18 2.87
C GLY A 100 -34.79 4.67 4.15
N ASP A 101 -34.65 3.35 4.29
CA ASP A 101 -34.03 2.68 5.44
C ASP A 101 -32.52 2.38 5.20
N THR A 102 -31.92 2.95 4.17
CA THR A 102 -30.48 2.77 3.92
C THR A 102 -29.64 3.21 5.14
N PRO A 103 -28.61 2.44 5.54
CA PRO A 103 -27.75 2.81 6.67
C PRO A 103 -26.86 4.04 6.39
N TRP A 104 -26.95 4.61 5.20
CA TRP A 104 -26.10 5.73 4.76
C TRP A 104 -26.90 6.99 4.39
N PRO A 105 -27.55 7.66 5.36
CA PRO A 105 -28.47 8.79 5.08
C PRO A 105 -27.81 10.02 4.45
N ARG A 106 -26.47 10.16 4.57
CA ARG A 106 -25.72 11.23 3.88
C ARG A 106 -25.21 10.79 2.51
N PHE A 107 -24.76 9.54 2.40
CA PHE A 107 -24.16 9.04 1.17
C PHE A 107 -25.19 8.70 0.10
N ALA A 108 -26.27 8.00 0.45
CA ALA A 108 -27.25 7.51 -0.51
C ALA A 108 -27.86 8.63 -1.39
N PRO A 109 -28.30 9.78 -0.82
CA PRO A 109 -28.81 10.87 -1.66
C PRO A 109 -27.79 11.39 -2.68
N ARG A 110 -26.52 11.47 -2.29
CA ARG A 110 -25.43 11.89 -3.20
C ARG A 110 -25.16 10.90 -4.31
N ALA A 111 -25.21 9.62 -4.02
CA ALA A 111 -25.08 8.59 -5.03
C ALA A 111 -26.26 8.61 -6.02
N VAL A 112 -27.48 8.84 -5.53
CA VAL A 112 -28.69 9.00 -6.35
C VAL A 112 -28.59 10.24 -7.23
N GLU A 113 -28.16 11.40 -6.71
CA GLU A 113 -27.92 12.61 -7.48
C GLU A 113 -26.87 12.39 -8.59
N ALA A 114 -25.87 11.54 -8.35
CA ALA A 114 -24.85 11.14 -9.33
C ALA A 114 -25.36 10.11 -10.36
N GLY A 115 -26.63 9.69 -10.26
CA GLY A 115 -27.30 8.79 -11.21
C GLY A 115 -27.14 7.31 -10.89
N PHE A 116 -26.73 6.95 -9.66
CA PHE A 116 -26.63 5.57 -9.21
C PHE A 116 -27.85 5.14 -8.38
N ARG A 117 -28.28 3.91 -8.54
CA ARG A 117 -29.43 3.34 -7.88
C ARG A 117 -29.12 2.18 -6.96
N SER A 118 -28.03 1.50 -7.23
CA SER A 118 -27.61 0.37 -6.41
C SER A 118 -26.10 0.42 -6.16
N VAL A 119 -25.68 -0.22 -5.08
CA VAL A 119 -24.28 -0.41 -4.77
C VAL A 119 -24.03 -1.83 -4.25
N HIS A 120 -22.92 -2.40 -4.69
CA HIS A 120 -22.37 -3.64 -4.19
C HIS A 120 -20.91 -3.38 -3.80
N ALA A 121 -20.55 -3.70 -2.57
CA ALA A 121 -19.16 -3.53 -2.11
C ALA A 121 -18.56 -4.88 -1.75
N VAL A 122 -17.38 -5.16 -2.28
CA VAL A 122 -16.64 -6.38 -1.97
C VAL A 122 -15.36 -6.04 -1.20
N PRO A 123 -15.01 -6.83 -0.17
CA PRO A 123 -13.79 -6.61 0.57
C PRO A 123 -12.56 -7.05 -0.24
N LEU A 124 -11.52 -6.24 -0.20
CA LEU A 124 -10.18 -6.63 -0.57
C LEU A 124 -9.56 -7.30 0.66
N ARG A 125 -9.72 -8.62 0.75
CA ARG A 125 -9.40 -9.37 1.96
C ARG A 125 -8.61 -10.63 1.67
N LEU A 126 -7.56 -10.86 2.46
CA LEU A 126 -6.84 -12.13 2.48
C LEU A 126 -6.90 -12.71 3.88
N ARG A 127 -7.54 -13.87 4.04
CA ARG A 127 -7.80 -14.51 5.34
C ARG A 127 -8.58 -13.58 6.29
N SER A 128 -7.96 -13.14 7.39
CA SER A 128 -8.55 -12.24 8.38
C SER A 128 -8.18 -10.76 8.17
N GLU A 129 -7.30 -10.45 7.24
CA GLU A 129 -6.84 -9.08 6.99
C GLU A 129 -7.61 -8.48 5.81
N THR A 130 -8.36 -7.40 6.09
CA THR A 130 -9.01 -6.57 5.07
C THR A 130 -8.13 -5.37 4.80
N ILE A 131 -7.67 -5.23 3.55
CA ILE A 131 -6.75 -4.17 3.14
C ILE A 131 -7.45 -3.04 2.38
N GLY A 132 -8.75 -3.20 2.08
CA GLY A 132 -9.52 -2.23 1.34
C GLY A 132 -10.89 -2.75 0.97
N ALA A 133 -11.56 -2.02 0.08
CA ALA A 133 -12.82 -2.43 -0.51
C ALA A 133 -12.97 -1.89 -1.93
N LEU A 134 -13.73 -2.59 -2.75
CA LEU A 134 -14.10 -2.22 -4.11
C LEU A 134 -15.61 -2.07 -4.18
N ASN A 135 -16.07 -0.91 -4.62
CA ASN A 135 -17.50 -0.61 -4.85
C ASN A 135 -17.85 -0.76 -6.32
N VAL A 136 -18.99 -1.38 -6.57
CA VAL A 136 -19.67 -1.42 -7.88
C VAL A 136 -20.98 -0.66 -7.77
N PHE A 137 -21.08 0.47 -8.44
CA PHE A 137 -22.27 1.33 -8.47
C PHE A 137 -23.07 1.05 -9.73
N GLY A 138 -24.31 0.59 -9.57
CA GLY A 138 -25.24 0.34 -10.67
C GLY A 138 -26.13 1.53 -10.96
N ARG A 139 -26.35 1.85 -12.25
CA ARG A 139 -27.27 2.90 -12.69
C ARG A 139 -28.72 2.42 -12.71
N GLN A 140 -28.94 1.13 -12.71
CA GLN A 140 -30.27 0.51 -12.68
C GLN A 140 -30.52 -0.08 -11.28
N PRO A 141 -31.78 -0.24 -10.89
CA PRO A 141 -32.12 -0.94 -9.64
C PRO A 141 -31.93 -2.46 -9.76
N THR A 142 -31.28 -2.91 -10.81
CA THR A 142 -30.99 -4.32 -11.05
C THR A 142 -29.97 -4.83 -10.04
N ARG A 143 -30.31 -5.95 -9.44
CA ARG A 143 -29.38 -6.66 -8.57
C ARG A 143 -28.27 -7.27 -9.40
N LEU A 144 -27.06 -7.13 -8.93
CA LEU A 144 -25.92 -7.89 -9.43
C LEU A 144 -26.23 -9.38 -9.28
N GLU A 145 -26.20 -10.12 -10.38
CA GLU A 145 -26.42 -11.57 -10.34
C GLU A 145 -25.33 -12.25 -9.49
N PRO A 146 -25.66 -13.35 -8.79
CA PRO A 146 -24.66 -14.03 -7.96
C PRO A 146 -23.37 -14.42 -8.69
N ALA A 147 -23.48 -14.79 -9.97
CA ALA A 147 -22.32 -15.11 -10.80
C ALA A 147 -21.40 -13.89 -11.02
N ASP A 148 -21.99 -12.73 -11.33
CA ASP A 148 -21.23 -11.50 -11.56
C ASP A 148 -20.62 -11.00 -10.24
N ALA A 149 -21.35 -11.11 -9.12
CA ALA A 149 -20.82 -10.81 -7.79
C ALA A 149 -19.60 -11.68 -7.44
N HIS A 150 -19.65 -12.98 -7.75
CA HIS A 150 -18.52 -13.88 -7.57
C HIS A 150 -17.32 -13.51 -8.46
N LEU A 151 -17.56 -13.07 -9.70
CA LEU A 151 -16.49 -12.62 -10.59
C LEU A 151 -15.80 -11.37 -10.07
N VAL A 152 -16.56 -10.38 -9.60
CA VAL A 152 -16.02 -9.16 -8.98
C VAL A 152 -15.22 -9.50 -7.72
N GLN A 153 -15.73 -10.42 -6.89
CA GLN A 153 -15.00 -10.87 -5.70
C GLN A 153 -13.71 -11.61 -6.10
N ALA A 154 -13.73 -12.49 -7.09
CA ALA A 154 -12.53 -13.19 -7.55
C ALA A 154 -11.45 -12.20 -8.06
N LEU A 155 -11.86 -11.17 -8.79
CA LEU A 155 -10.95 -10.11 -9.24
C LEU A 155 -10.37 -9.33 -8.04
N ALA A 156 -11.21 -8.99 -7.05
CA ALA A 156 -10.78 -8.34 -5.82
C ALA A 156 -9.80 -9.21 -5.01
N ASP A 157 -10.02 -10.52 -4.97
CA ASP A 157 -9.13 -11.47 -4.28
C ASP A 157 -7.76 -11.55 -4.97
N VAL A 158 -7.71 -11.64 -6.30
CA VAL A 158 -6.45 -11.62 -7.07
C VAL A 158 -5.72 -10.30 -6.86
N ALA A 159 -6.44 -9.17 -6.94
CA ALA A 159 -5.87 -7.86 -6.66
C ALA A 159 -5.29 -7.77 -5.24
N THR A 160 -5.99 -8.32 -4.26
CA THR A 160 -5.53 -8.36 -2.87
C THR A 160 -4.23 -9.13 -2.72
N ILE A 161 -4.14 -10.31 -3.35
CA ILE A 161 -2.93 -11.14 -3.31
C ILE A 161 -1.74 -10.37 -3.90
N GLY A 162 -1.91 -9.76 -5.08
CA GLY A 162 -0.86 -9.00 -5.73
C GLY A 162 -0.37 -7.81 -4.90
N LEU A 163 -1.30 -7.04 -4.36
CA LEU A 163 -0.98 -5.89 -3.49
C LEU A 163 -0.27 -6.31 -2.19
N MET A 164 -0.65 -7.43 -1.60
CA MET A 164 0.01 -7.93 -0.40
C MET A 164 1.41 -8.47 -0.70
N GLN A 165 1.59 -9.14 -1.83
CA GLN A 165 2.92 -9.59 -2.28
C GLN A 165 3.86 -8.40 -2.51
N GLU A 166 3.39 -7.38 -3.20
CA GLU A 166 4.16 -6.17 -3.46
C GLU A 166 4.57 -5.46 -2.15
N ARG A 167 3.63 -5.27 -1.23
CA ARG A 167 3.91 -4.74 0.12
C ARG A 167 4.97 -5.57 0.87
N ALA A 168 4.91 -6.89 0.77
CA ALA A 168 5.87 -7.79 1.41
C ALA A 168 7.27 -7.68 0.78
N ILE A 169 7.35 -7.60 -0.54
CA ILE A 169 8.61 -7.41 -1.28
C ILE A 169 9.26 -6.08 -0.87
N ARG A 170 8.54 -4.96 -0.98
CA ARG A 170 9.06 -3.63 -0.60
C ARG A 170 9.53 -3.56 0.85
N ARG A 171 8.78 -4.20 1.76
CA ARG A 171 9.17 -4.26 3.17
C ARG A 171 10.47 -5.02 3.36
N ASN A 172 10.65 -6.15 2.65
CA ASN A 172 11.86 -6.96 2.71
C ASN A 172 13.07 -6.22 2.12
N GLU A 173 12.90 -5.53 1.00
CA GLU A 173 13.94 -4.70 0.38
C GLU A 173 14.41 -3.59 1.33
N LEU A 174 13.49 -2.85 1.92
CA LEU A 174 13.81 -1.79 2.87
C LEU A 174 14.56 -2.34 4.10
N LEU A 175 14.14 -3.49 4.61
CA LEU A 175 14.81 -4.16 5.72
C LEU A 175 16.24 -4.62 5.33
N ALA A 176 16.39 -5.19 4.14
CA ALA A 176 17.69 -5.61 3.61
C ALA A 176 18.66 -4.42 3.48
N GLU A 177 18.19 -3.29 2.94
CA GLU A 177 18.98 -2.05 2.84
C GLU A 177 19.40 -1.52 4.23
N GLN A 178 18.48 -1.53 5.20
CA GLN A 178 18.78 -1.10 6.57
C GLN A 178 19.84 -2.00 7.22
N LEU A 179 19.70 -3.32 7.10
CA LEU A 179 20.66 -4.28 7.63
C LEU A 179 22.04 -4.15 6.95
N GLN A 180 22.08 -3.99 5.63
CA GLN A 180 23.31 -3.78 4.90
C GLN A 180 24.03 -2.49 5.33
N THR A 181 23.26 -1.41 5.52
CA THR A 181 23.78 -0.14 6.00
C THR A 181 24.35 -0.26 7.42
N ALA A 182 23.67 -0.97 8.31
CA ALA A 182 24.14 -1.22 9.68
C ALA A 182 25.41 -2.06 9.68
N LEU A 183 25.49 -3.11 8.84
CA LEU A 183 26.66 -3.96 8.71
C LEU A 183 27.87 -3.17 8.18
N ASN A 184 27.69 -2.39 7.11
CA ASN A 184 28.73 -1.55 6.55
C ASN A 184 29.23 -0.52 7.57
N SER A 185 28.31 0.09 8.35
CA SER A 185 28.67 1.02 9.42
C SER A 185 29.53 0.34 10.49
N ARG A 186 29.20 -0.90 10.89
CA ARG A 186 29.99 -1.67 11.85
C ARG A 186 31.37 -1.98 11.33
N ILE A 187 31.48 -2.43 10.07
CA ILE A 187 32.79 -2.73 9.45
C ILE A 187 33.69 -1.51 9.48
N VAL A 188 33.19 -0.35 9.05
CA VAL A 188 33.96 0.91 9.01
C VAL A 188 34.38 1.35 10.41
N VAL A 189 33.53 1.19 11.43
CA VAL A 189 33.86 1.49 12.82
C VAL A 189 34.98 0.57 13.34
N GLU A 190 34.94 -0.75 13.05
CA GLU A 190 35.97 -1.68 13.44
C GLU A 190 37.32 -1.37 12.76
N GLN A 191 37.29 -1.01 11.47
CA GLN A 191 38.49 -0.56 10.74
C GLN A 191 39.08 0.72 11.34
N ALA A 192 38.24 1.71 11.64
CA ALA A 192 38.68 2.96 12.28
C ALA A 192 39.28 2.73 13.68
N LYS A 193 38.70 1.82 14.48
CA LYS A 193 39.23 1.41 15.77
C LYS A 193 40.65 0.83 15.62
N GLY A 194 40.84 -0.08 14.65
CA GLY A 194 42.15 -0.66 14.36
C GLY A 194 43.17 0.39 13.94
N ALA A 195 42.81 1.28 13.05
CA ALA A 195 43.69 2.37 12.57
C ALA A 195 44.07 3.32 13.74
N LEU A 196 43.11 3.76 14.54
CA LEU A 196 43.37 4.63 15.71
C LEU A 196 44.22 3.93 16.78
N ALA A 197 43.98 2.65 17.05
CA ALA A 197 44.79 1.86 17.99
C ALA A 197 46.25 1.84 17.57
N GLN A 198 46.52 1.62 16.28
CA GLN A 198 47.86 1.62 15.73
C GLN A 198 48.50 3.02 15.74
N MET A 199 47.76 4.05 15.31
CA MET A 199 48.28 5.45 15.24
C MET A 199 48.63 6.01 16.61
N HIS A 200 47.85 5.70 17.65
CA HIS A 200 48.04 6.24 19.00
C HIS A 200 48.69 5.28 20.00
N GLY A 201 49.03 4.07 19.59
CA GLY A 201 49.62 3.06 20.47
C GLY A 201 48.76 2.68 21.64
N VAL A 202 47.42 2.63 21.45
CA VAL A 202 46.42 2.37 22.48
C VAL A 202 45.66 1.05 22.19
N SER A 203 44.92 0.53 23.19
CA SER A 203 44.06 -0.64 22.96
C SER A 203 42.89 -0.30 22.03
N VAL A 204 42.30 -1.31 21.41
CA VAL A 204 41.13 -1.16 20.52
C VAL A 204 39.94 -0.54 21.28
N ASP A 205 39.78 -0.87 22.56
CA ASP A 205 38.73 -0.30 23.39
C ASP A 205 38.96 1.20 23.69
N GLN A 206 40.20 1.56 23.98
CA GLN A 206 40.59 2.97 24.13
C GLN A 206 40.41 3.76 22.82
N ALA A 207 40.77 3.16 21.69
CA ALA A 207 40.53 3.74 20.38
C ALA A 207 39.04 3.97 20.11
N PHE A 208 38.18 3.06 20.53
CA PHE A 208 36.73 3.22 20.42
C PHE A 208 36.21 4.40 21.26
N GLU A 209 36.70 4.56 22.49
CA GLU A 209 36.29 5.70 23.33
C GLU A 209 36.77 7.04 22.77
N LEU A 210 37.97 7.10 22.17
CA LEU A 210 38.42 8.28 21.43
C LEU A 210 37.49 8.60 20.27
N LEU A 211 37.16 7.62 19.43
CA LEU A 211 36.25 7.77 18.31
C LEU A 211 34.86 8.27 18.74
N ARG A 212 34.33 7.68 19.81
CA ARG A 212 33.02 8.01 20.37
C ARG A 212 33.00 9.41 21.00
N SER A 213 34.04 9.78 21.72
CA SER A 213 34.19 11.12 22.29
C SER A 213 34.23 12.19 21.23
N TYR A 214 35.01 11.99 20.17
CA TYR A 214 35.06 12.91 19.03
C TYR A 214 33.74 13.04 18.30
N ALA A 215 33.06 11.93 18.01
CA ALA A 215 31.75 11.94 17.37
C ALA A 215 30.70 12.74 18.19
N ARG A 216 30.74 12.61 19.54
CA ARG A 216 29.87 13.39 20.44
C ARG A 216 30.22 14.87 20.46
N SER A 217 31.49 15.21 20.59
CA SER A 217 31.95 16.61 20.65
C SER A 217 31.66 17.41 19.39
N THR A 218 31.66 16.72 18.23
CA THR A 218 31.38 17.32 16.92
C THR A 218 29.94 17.17 16.47
N GLY A 219 29.09 16.48 17.21
CA GLY A 219 27.69 16.19 16.81
C GLY A 219 27.58 15.35 15.53
N THR A 220 28.64 14.61 15.16
CA THR A 220 28.71 13.82 13.94
C THR A 220 28.39 12.36 14.24
N ARG A 221 27.80 11.63 13.27
CA ARG A 221 27.54 10.20 13.46
C ARG A 221 28.86 9.43 13.55
N LEU A 222 28.89 8.43 14.45
CA LEU A 222 30.09 7.61 14.68
C LEU A 222 30.60 6.95 13.38
N SER A 223 29.69 6.47 12.54
CA SER A 223 30.02 5.86 11.25
C SER A 223 30.67 6.84 10.27
N ASP A 224 30.27 8.13 10.31
CA ASP A 224 30.80 9.13 9.40
C ASP A 224 32.22 9.54 9.83
N VAL A 225 32.43 9.69 11.15
CA VAL A 225 33.76 9.91 11.70
C VAL A 225 34.68 8.73 11.38
N ALA A 226 34.20 7.50 11.60
CA ALA A 226 34.95 6.29 11.30
C ALA A 226 35.34 6.22 9.82
N ARG A 227 34.43 6.54 8.91
CA ARG A 227 34.70 6.56 7.46
C ARG A 227 35.80 7.56 7.11
N ARG A 228 35.75 8.77 7.69
CA ARG A 228 36.80 9.79 7.49
C ARG A 228 38.17 9.29 7.93
N ILE A 229 38.27 8.63 9.07
CA ILE A 229 39.52 8.07 9.58
C ILE A 229 40.08 7.01 8.64
N VAL A 230 39.22 6.14 8.10
CA VAL A 230 39.63 5.06 7.18
C VAL A 230 40.05 5.62 5.84
N THR A 231 39.40 6.68 5.33
CA THR A 231 39.69 7.26 4.01
C THR A 231 40.79 8.31 4.04
N ASP A 232 40.93 9.07 5.11
CA ASP A 232 41.92 10.12 5.31
C ASP A 232 42.38 10.15 6.77
N PRO A 233 43.33 9.29 7.17
CA PRO A 233 43.81 9.19 8.53
C PRO A 233 44.49 10.51 9.03
N ASP A 234 45.09 11.26 8.14
CA ASP A 234 45.78 12.53 8.47
C ASP A 234 44.81 13.71 8.59
N GLY A 235 43.65 13.64 7.98
CA GLY A 235 42.64 14.70 7.99
C GLY A 235 41.88 14.87 9.34
N VAL A 236 42.06 13.95 10.29
CA VAL A 236 41.34 13.96 11.60
C VAL A 236 42.32 14.31 12.74
N ARG A 237 43.05 15.44 12.56
CA ARG A 237 44.06 15.90 13.54
C ARG A 237 43.52 16.33 14.91
N GLY A 238 42.20 16.29 15.12
CA GLY A 238 41.55 16.62 16.40
C GLY A 238 41.32 15.44 17.35
N LEU A 239 41.76 14.21 16.97
CA LEU A 239 41.65 12.99 17.78
C LEU A 239 42.89 12.80 18.68
N SER A 240 43.55 13.85 19.11
CA SER A 240 44.62 13.76 20.09
C SER A 240 44.07 13.44 21.47
N ARG A 241 44.86 12.66 22.24
CA ARG A 241 44.64 12.33 23.65
C ARG A 241 44.26 13.56 24.46
N PRO A 242 43.27 13.42 25.38
CA PRO A 242 43.03 14.47 26.37
C PRO A 242 44.26 14.74 27.26
#